data_38b58bc0edd29275ba8b7b6c4e8540f9
#
_entry.id   38b58bc0edd29275ba8b7b6c4e8540f9
#
_cell.length_a   1.000
_cell.length_b   1.000
_cell.length_c   1.000
_cell.angle_alpha   90.00
_cell.angle_beta   90.00
_cell.angle_gamma   90.00
#
_symmetry.space_group_name_H-M   'P 1'
#
loop_
_entity.id
_entity.type
_entity.pdbx_description
1 polymer ?
#
loop_
_entity_poly.entity_id
_entity_poly.type
_entity_poly.pdbx_seq_one_letter_code
_entity_poly.pdbx_strand_id
1 'polypeptide(L)'
;MWKKTISLMVISACMTGNVVAQGIVDVHCHNILPFYLEALEKHDAAMDEGFPLPAWDAGAHLKFMDEAGIGCSILTMPAPQPYFNDTEECQQTIRRYNEYCAKLKADYPGRFRFCASLPLPDVEAAVREAIYALDTLGADGVKLATNCRGQYLGDEELDPLMKVLDERHAVIIVHPHRPTPYSEKIITTTPLAMYEYPAETTRAVVNMLARNILVRYPNLKLVVPHCGSFLPLALPRMKSILPAMVAQDYMQPIDWEANLSRLYFDLAGNPTPEVLHSLLTITTPDHILYGSDYPYLPDAVLKANLQRLKQMLAADEELAPYREDILWKNAERLFEGNAIDER
;
A
#
# COMPACT_ATOMS: atom_id res chain seq x y z
N MET A 1 -21.84 9.54 68.29
CA MET A 1 -22.24 8.68 67.15
C MET A 1 -21.86 9.37 65.82
N TRP A 2 -20.70 9.00 65.23
CA TRP A 2 -20.24 9.59 63.96
C TRP A 2 -20.54 8.59 62.83
N LYS A 3 -21.40 8.99 61.89
CA LYS A 3 -21.66 8.22 60.68
C LYS A 3 -20.54 8.54 59.66
N LYS A 4 -19.73 7.56 59.32
CA LYS A 4 -18.79 7.64 58.18
C LYS A 4 -19.57 7.35 56.90
N THR A 5 -19.66 8.35 56.04
CA THR A 5 -20.16 8.20 54.66
C THR A 5 -18.99 7.69 53.79
N ILE A 6 -19.13 6.50 53.26
CA ILE A 6 -18.17 5.93 52.27
C ILE A 6 -18.68 6.40 50.90
N SER A 7 -17.89 7.25 50.25
CA SER A 7 -18.12 7.65 48.86
C SER A 7 -17.53 6.55 47.94
N LEU A 8 -18.40 5.83 47.23
CA LEU A 8 -17.99 4.92 46.18
C LEU A 8 -17.60 5.75 44.94
N MET A 9 -16.31 5.80 44.63
CA MET A 9 -15.84 6.26 43.31
C MET A 9 -16.13 5.17 42.29
N VAL A 10 -17.08 5.38 41.41
CA VAL A 10 -17.28 4.56 40.23
C VAL A 10 -16.23 4.98 39.19
N ILE A 11 -15.20 4.18 39.04
CA ILE A 11 -14.25 4.32 37.95
C ILE A 11 -14.96 3.77 36.70
N SER A 12 -15.44 4.69 35.86
CA SER A 12 -15.92 4.35 34.51
C SER A 12 -14.69 3.97 33.68
N ALA A 13 -14.47 2.68 33.49
CA ALA A 13 -13.54 2.18 32.49
C ALA A 13 -14.14 2.51 31.12
N CYS A 14 -13.61 3.54 30.46
CA CYS A 14 -13.82 3.71 29.03
C CYS A 14 -13.21 2.50 28.31
N MET A 15 -14.03 1.53 27.98
CA MET A 15 -13.67 0.54 26.96
C MET A 15 -13.63 1.30 25.63
N THR A 16 -12.44 1.66 25.18
CA THR A 16 -12.19 2.02 23.78
C THR A 16 -12.28 0.74 22.96
N GLY A 17 -13.48 0.25 22.75
CA GLY A 17 -13.73 -0.74 21.74
C GLY A 17 -13.37 -0.12 20.39
N ASN A 18 -12.46 -0.70 19.65
CA ASN A 18 -12.24 -0.36 18.24
C ASN A 18 -13.60 -0.39 17.56
N VAL A 19 -14.09 0.77 17.16
CA VAL A 19 -15.28 0.85 16.29
C VAL A 19 -14.81 0.36 14.93
N VAL A 20 -15.01 -0.93 14.69
CA VAL A 20 -14.83 -1.50 13.36
C VAL A 20 -15.86 -0.83 12.47
N ALA A 21 -15.44 -0.05 11.52
CA ALA A 21 -16.34 0.54 10.54
C ALA A 21 -16.98 -0.60 9.76
N GLN A 22 -18.28 -0.85 9.94
CA GLN A 22 -19.00 -1.80 9.12
C GLN A 22 -19.03 -1.28 7.68
N GLY A 23 -18.22 -1.84 6.80
CA GLY A 23 -18.17 -1.44 5.39
C GLY A 23 -16.93 -1.93 4.67
N ILE A 24 -16.84 -1.58 3.42
CA ILE A 24 -15.68 -1.90 2.56
C ILE A 24 -14.44 -1.20 3.12
N VAL A 25 -13.30 -1.89 3.07
CA VAL A 25 -11.98 -1.30 3.38
C VAL A 25 -11.24 -1.05 2.08
N ASP A 26 -10.96 0.21 1.82
CA ASP A 26 -10.19 0.65 0.65
C ASP A 26 -8.71 0.76 1.03
N VAL A 27 -7.89 -0.18 0.53
CA VAL A 27 -6.46 -0.24 0.87
C VAL A 27 -5.58 0.54 -0.10
N HIS A 28 -6.16 1.06 -1.20
CA HIS A 28 -5.42 1.79 -2.22
C HIS A 28 -6.14 3.09 -2.55
N CYS A 29 -5.82 4.12 -1.82
CA CYS A 29 -6.26 5.48 -2.07
C CYS A 29 -5.19 6.49 -1.66
N HIS A 30 -5.30 7.70 -2.19
CA HIS A 30 -4.28 8.73 -2.03
C HIS A 30 -4.85 10.02 -1.44
N ASN A 31 -4.03 10.69 -0.64
CA ASN A 31 -4.32 12.03 -0.15
C ASN A 31 -3.23 13.00 -0.61
N ILE A 32 -3.61 13.90 -1.49
CA ILE A 32 -2.74 14.90 -2.10
C ILE A 32 -2.82 16.18 -1.27
N LEU A 33 -1.85 16.39 -0.40
CA LEU A 33 -1.85 17.52 0.53
C LEU A 33 -1.28 18.78 -0.13
N PRO A 34 -1.81 19.99 0.18
CA PRO A 34 -1.36 21.22 -0.45
C PRO A 34 0.14 21.46 -0.37
N PHE A 35 0.76 21.25 0.78
CA PHE A 35 2.19 21.45 0.96
C PHE A 35 3.06 20.43 0.18
N TYR A 36 2.52 19.24 -0.10
CA TYR A 36 3.17 18.28 -0.98
C TYR A 36 3.14 18.78 -2.43
N LEU A 37 1.99 19.30 -2.89
CA LEU A 37 1.90 19.93 -4.22
C LEU A 37 2.82 21.14 -4.33
N GLU A 38 2.87 22.00 -3.30
CA GLU A 38 3.79 23.16 -3.25
C GLU A 38 5.25 22.74 -3.40
N ALA A 39 5.65 21.61 -2.75
CA ALA A 39 7.00 21.07 -2.88
C ALA A 39 7.28 20.56 -4.31
N LEU A 40 6.30 19.88 -4.95
CA LEU A 40 6.44 19.44 -6.33
C LEU A 40 6.54 20.60 -7.31
N GLU A 41 5.67 21.61 -7.16
CA GLU A 41 5.66 22.80 -8.01
C GLU A 41 6.96 23.62 -7.90
N LYS A 42 7.48 23.77 -6.69
CA LYS A 42 8.77 24.43 -6.42
C LYS A 42 9.94 23.80 -7.21
N HIS A 43 9.85 22.51 -7.51
CA HIS A 43 10.89 21.75 -8.20
C HIS A 43 10.50 21.30 -9.62
N ASP A 44 9.47 21.91 -10.21
CA ASP A 44 8.96 21.58 -11.55
C ASP A 44 8.59 20.08 -11.72
N ALA A 45 8.26 19.40 -10.61
CA ALA A 45 8.00 17.95 -10.59
C ALA A 45 6.51 17.57 -10.56
N ALA A 46 5.60 18.55 -10.60
CA ALA A 46 4.15 18.31 -10.53
C ALA A 46 3.60 17.46 -11.69
N MET A 47 4.36 17.37 -12.80
CA MET A 47 4.01 16.58 -13.99
C MET A 47 4.95 15.40 -14.22
N ASP A 48 5.81 15.03 -13.26
CA ASP A 48 6.83 13.99 -13.46
C ASP A 48 6.24 12.62 -13.81
N GLU A 49 5.03 12.34 -13.36
CA GLU A 49 4.31 11.09 -13.67
C GLU A 49 3.46 11.17 -14.95
N GLY A 50 3.53 12.29 -15.68
CA GLY A 50 2.89 12.49 -16.98
C GLY A 50 1.44 12.96 -16.94
N PHE A 51 0.91 13.29 -15.76
CA PHE A 51 -0.43 13.89 -15.58
C PHE A 51 -0.47 14.73 -14.29
N PRO A 52 -1.38 15.73 -14.21
CA PRO A 52 -1.52 16.56 -13.03
C PRO A 52 -2.14 15.75 -11.88
N LEU A 53 -1.65 15.99 -10.67
CA LEU A 53 -2.25 15.41 -9.48
C LEU A 53 -3.62 16.02 -9.21
N PRO A 54 -4.65 15.21 -8.89
CA PRO A 54 -5.98 15.72 -8.57
C PRO A 54 -6.00 16.48 -7.25
N ALA A 55 -6.94 17.40 -7.11
CA ALA A 55 -7.22 18.04 -5.83
C ALA A 55 -7.80 17.04 -4.83
N TRP A 56 -7.43 17.18 -3.57
CA TRP A 56 -7.92 16.34 -2.49
C TRP A 56 -8.25 17.15 -1.24
N ASP A 57 -9.35 16.82 -0.59
CA ASP A 57 -9.66 17.23 0.78
C ASP A 57 -10.41 16.11 1.52
N ALA A 58 -10.29 16.11 2.86
CA ALA A 58 -10.86 15.06 3.69
C ALA A 58 -12.39 15.00 3.63
N GLY A 59 -13.05 16.15 3.49
CA GLY A 59 -14.52 16.21 3.41
C GLY A 59 -15.05 15.59 2.13
N ALA A 60 -14.43 15.89 0.99
CA ALA A 60 -14.77 15.28 -0.29
C ALA A 60 -14.51 13.76 -0.26
N HIS A 61 -13.40 13.32 0.32
CA HIS A 61 -13.08 11.90 0.45
C HIS A 61 -14.12 11.17 1.34
N LEU A 62 -14.46 11.72 2.49
CA LEU A 62 -15.50 11.16 3.36
C LEU A 62 -16.84 11.06 2.66
N LYS A 63 -17.24 12.09 1.91
CA LYS A 63 -18.47 12.06 1.11
C LYS A 63 -18.44 10.95 0.06
N PHE A 64 -17.32 10.80 -0.67
CA PHE A 64 -17.14 9.69 -1.60
C PHE A 64 -17.30 8.34 -0.91
N MET A 65 -16.64 8.15 0.24
CA MET A 65 -16.73 6.93 1.04
C MET A 65 -18.19 6.63 1.42
N ASP A 66 -18.91 7.61 1.94
CA ASP A 66 -20.31 7.45 2.35
C ASP A 66 -21.21 7.04 1.16
N GLU A 67 -21.04 7.69 0.02
CA GLU A 67 -21.80 7.40 -1.19
C GLU A 67 -21.46 6.03 -1.82
N ALA A 68 -20.22 5.56 -1.65
CA ALA A 68 -19.74 4.28 -2.16
C ALA A 68 -19.97 3.10 -1.19
N GLY A 69 -20.27 3.38 0.09
CA GLY A 69 -20.37 2.37 1.15
C GLY A 69 -19.00 1.88 1.62
N ILE A 70 -17.97 2.76 1.54
CA ILE A 70 -16.63 2.50 2.07
C ILE A 70 -16.60 2.93 3.55
N GLY A 71 -16.33 1.98 4.42
CA GLY A 71 -16.24 2.23 5.87
C GLY A 71 -14.91 2.86 6.26
N CYS A 72 -13.83 2.36 5.71
CA CYS A 72 -12.45 2.78 6.03
C CYS A 72 -11.60 2.91 4.76
N SER A 73 -10.77 3.94 4.70
CA SER A 73 -9.76 4.14 3.66
C SER A 73 -8.37 4.24 4.27
N ILE A 74 -7.39 3.53 3.68
CA ILE A 74 -5.98 3.55 4.09
C ILE A 74 -5.23 4.55 3.22
N LEU A 75 -4.95 5.72 3.76
CA LEU A 75 -4.32 6.82 3.04
C LEU A 75 -2.85 6.52 2.73
N THR A 76 -2.44 6.82 1.50
CA THR A 76 -1.04 6.75 1.07
C THR A 76 -0.65 8.01 0.30
N MET A 77 0.63 8.41 0.39
CA MET A 77 1.18 9.46 -0.48
C MET A 77 1.28 8.93 -1.91
N PRO A 78 0.80 9.67 -2.92
CA PRO A 78 0.95 9.25 -4.31
C PRO A 78 2.40 9.36 -4.81
N ALA A 79 2.63 9.04 -6.08
CA ALA A 79 3.81 9.45 -6.82
C ALA A 79 3.68 10.93 -7.27
N PRO A 80 4.82 11.64 -7.50
CA PRO A 80 6.20 11.20 -7.29
C PRO A 80 6.68 11.28 -5.83
N GLN A 81 7.81 10.64 -5.52
CA GLN A 81 8.51 10.80 -4.24
C GLN A 81 9.05 12.25 -4.15
N PRO A 82 8.83 12.99 -3.03
CA PRO A 82 9.28 14.38 -2.88
C PRO A 82 10.79 14.48 -2.56
N TYR A 83 11.61 13.88 -3.41
CA TYR A 83 13.07 13.94 -3.33
C TYR A 83 13.65 14.67 -4.54
N PHE A 84 14.20 15.85 -4.30
CA PHE A 84 14.73 16.77 -5.32
C PHE A 84 16.24 17.00 -5.17
N ASN A 85 17.00 15.95 -4.83
CA ASN A 85 18.42 15.97 -4.46
C ASN A 85 18.70 16.77 -3.16
N ASP A 86 17.67 16.99 -2.35
CA ASP A 86 17.74 17.59 -1.02
C ASP A 86 17.13 16.60 -0.01
N THR A 87 17.97 15.97 0.78
CA THR A 87 17.56 14.96 1.76
C THR A 87 16.82 15.58 2.94
N GLU A 88 17.19 16.80 3.35
CA GLU A 88 16.56 17.48 4.47
C GLU A 88 15.12 17.93 4.10
N GLU A 89 14.93 18.53 2.92
CA GLU A 89 13.62 18.91 2.42
C GLU A 89 12.71 17.68 2.27
N CYS A 90 13.24 16.58 1.75
CA CYS A 90 12.50 15.32 1.65
C CYS A 90 12.05 14.82 3.02
N GLN A 91 12.97 14.75 4.00
CA GLN A 91 12.66 14.32 5.37
C GLN A 91 11.60 15.20 6.03
N GLN A 92 11.69 16.53 5.89
CA GLN A 92 10.71 17.46 6.45
C GLN A 92 9.34 17.31 5.80
N THR A 93 9.28 17.16 4.48
CA THR A 93 8.03 16.99 3.74
C THR A 93 7.35 15.67 4.12
N ILE A 94 8.09 14.57 4.17
CA ILE A 94 7.60 13.25 4.56
C ILE A 94 7.13 13.25 6.02
N ARG A 95 7.90 13.80 6.95
CA ARG A 95 7.53 13.92 8.36
C ARG A 95 6.19 14.66 8.51
N ARG A 96 6.09 15.83 7.88
CA ARG A 96 4.86 16.63 7.91
C ARG A 96 3.67 15.88 7.33
N TYR A 97 3.90 15.11 6.26
CA TYR A 97 2.86 14.28 5.65
C TYR A 97 2.36 13.19 6.62
N ASN A 98 3.26 12.44 7.23
CA ASN A 98 2.93 11.36 8.15
C ASN A 98 2.20 11.89 9.39
N GLU A 99 2.66 12.99 9.97
CA GLU A 99 1.99 13.66 11.11
C GLU A 99 0.58 14.15 10.75
N TYR A 100 0.39 14.66 9.53
CA TYR A 100 -0.94 15.07 9.05
C TYR A 100 -1.87 13.84 8.89
N CYS A 101 -1.37 12.73 8.36
CA CYS A 101 -2.15 11.49 8.25
C CYS A 101 -2.51 10.92 9.63
N ALA A 102 -1.59 10.96 10.59
CA ALA A 102 -1.87 10.57 11.97
C ALA A 102 -2.98 11.45 12.60
N LYS A 103 -2.95 12.75 12.31
CA LYS A 103 -4.02 13.66 12.73
C LYS A 103 -5.35 13.32 12.08
N LEU A 104 -5.40 13.03 10.78
CA LEU A 104 -6.63 12.59 10.10
C LEU A 104 -7.20 11.30 10.71
N LYS A 105 -6.33 10.33 11.02
CA LYS A 105 -6.72 9.09 11.70
C LYS A 105 -7.36 9.38 13.07
N ALA A 106 -6.82 10.33 13.81
CA ALA A 106 -7.34 10.73 15.12
C ALA A 106 -8.64 11.56 15.03
N ASP A 107 -8.74 12.46 14.05
CA ASP A 107 -9.92 13.31 13.83
C ASP A 107 -11.13 12.51 13.30
N TYR A 108 -10.88 11.43 12.54
CA TYR A 108 -11.91 10.59 11.91
C TYR A 108 -11.71 9.10 12.26
N PRO A 109 -11.87 8.72 13.52
CA PRO A 109 -11.59 7.36 13.98
C PRO A 109 -12.45 6.32 13.25
N GLY A 110 -11.80 5.26 12.79
CA GLY A 110 -12.42 4.19 12.00
C GLY A 110 -12.69 4.54 10.53
N ARG A 111 -12.55 5.82 10.12
CA ARG A 111 -12.76 6.22 8.72
C ARG A 111 -11.45 6.32 7.95
N PHE A 112 -10.40 6.85 8.56
CA PHE A 112 -9.09 6.92 7.98
C PHE A 112 -8.07 6.11 8.78
N ARG A 113 -7.27 5.36 8.07
CA ARG A 113 -6.02 4.76 8.48
C ARG A 113 -4.94 5.26 7.54
N PHE A 114 -3.66 4.99 7.79
CA PHE A 114 -2.61 5.42 6.85
C PHE A 114 -1.40 4.50 6.86
N CYS A 115 -0.75 4.39 5.71
CA CYS A 115 0.60 3.87 5.58
C CYS A 115 1.59 5.02 5.40
N ALA A 116 2.60 5.06 6.26
CA ALA A 116 3.57 6.14 6.27
C ALA A 116 4.46 6.12 5.02
N SER A 117 4.76 7.29 4.49
CA SER A 117 5.83 7.45 3.49
C SER A 117 7.19 7.56 4.15
N LEU A 118 8.25 7.17 3.44
CA LEU A 118 9.61 7.17 3.96
C LEU A 118 10.54 7.98 3.05
N PRO A 119 11.52 8.73 3.62
CA PRO A 119 12.36 9.67 2.88
C PRO A 119 13.52 8.98 2.13
N LEU A 120 13.20 7.98 1.30
CA LEU A 120 14.18 7.40 0.39
C LEU A 120 14.63 8.43 -0.65
N PRO A 121 15.86 8.36 -1.16
CA PRO A 121 16.82 7.24 -1.05
C PRO A 121 17.71 7.27 0.22
N ASP A 122 17.51 8.18 1.17
CA ASP A 122 18.28 8.19 2.43
C ASP A 122 17.77 7.06 3.34
N VAL A 123 18.45 5.91 3.30
CA VAL A 123 18.06 4.71 4.05
C VAL A 123 18.09 4.92 5.55
N GLU A 124 19.08 5.65 6.08
CA GLU A 124 19.15 5.92 7.53
C GLU A 124 17.99 6.80 7.99
N ALA A 125 17.64 7.82 7.21
CA ALA A 125 16.49 8.66 7.49
C ALA A 125 15.18 7.85 7.35
N ALA A 126 15.07 6.99 6.35
CA ALA A 126 13.93 6.10 6.16
C ALA A 126 13.74 5.14 7.36
N VAL A 127 14.82 4.59 7.91
CA VAL A 127 14.78 3.77 9.12
C VAL A 127 14.26 4.58 10.32
N ARG A 128 14.79 5.78 10.55
CA ARG A 128 14.33 6.65 11.65
C ARG A 128 12.86 7.04 11.51
N GLU A 129 12.44 7.35 10.28
CA GLU A 129 11.07 7.73 10.00
C GLU A 129 10.10 6.55 10.14
N ALA A 130 10.49 5.35 9.68
CA ALA A 130 9.70 4.13 9.84
C ALA A 130 9.44 3.82 11.32
N ILE A 131 10.48 3.89 12.17
CA ILE A 131 10.36 3.71 13.61
C ILE A 131 9.40 4.74 14.21
N TYR A 132 9.58 6.01 13.89
CA TYR A 132 8.72 7.07 14.41
C TYR A 132 7.27 6.92 13.96
N ALA A 133 7.05 6.64 12.69
CA ALA A 133 5.70 6.53 12.14
C ALA A 133 4.94 5.32 12.70
N LEU A 134 5.60 4.16 12.80
CA LEU A 134 4.98 2.94 13.32
C LEU A 134 4.81 2.98 14.84
N ASP A 135 5.87 3.36 15.58
CA ASP A 135 5.89 3.26 17.04
C ASP A 135 5.25 4.46 17.75
N THR A 136 5.24 5.65 17.12
CA THR A 136 4.77 6.90 17.75
C THR A 136 3.51 7.44 17.10
N LEU A 137 3.45 7.51 15.77
CA LEU A 137 2.28 8.04 15.07
C LEU A 137 1.17 7.00 14.90
N GLY A 138 1.46 5.71 15.13
CA GLY A 138 0.50 4.64 14.98
C GLY A 138 0.12 4.41 13.52
N ALA A 139 1.07 4.54 12.59
CA ALA A 139 0.86 4.16 11.20
C ALA A 139 0.51 2.66 11.10
N ASP A 140 -0.40 2.33 10.20
CA ASP A 140 -0.88 0.95 10.03
C ASP A 140 0.06 0.10 9.16
N GLY A 141 1.04 0.75 8.53
CA GLY A 141 2.06 0.17 7.68
C GLY A 141 2.92 1.25 7.06
N VAL A 142 3.64 0.90 6.01
CA VAL A 142 4.42 1.85 5.22
C VAL A 142 4.08 1.76 3.73
N LYS A 143 4.18 2.87 3.01
CA LYS A 143 4.13 2.90 1.54
C LYS A 143 5.55 3.01 1.01
N LEU A 144 5.93 2.11 0.12
CA LEU A 144 7.20 2.16 -0.59
C LEU A 144 7.00 2.30 -2.10
N ALA A 145 7.81 3.15 -2.71
CA ALA A 145 7.89 3.24 -4.17
C ALA A 145 8.55 2.00 -4.76
N THR A 146 8.20 1.63 -5.99
CA THR A 146 8.88 0.55 -6.74
C THR A 146 10.38 0.82 -6.88
N ASN A 147 10.74 2.08 -7.07
CA ASN A 147 12.11 2.57 -7.06
C ASN A 147 12.19 4.01 -6.56
N CYS A 148 13.34 4.39 -6.03
CA CYS A 148 13.71 5.78 -5.79
C CYS A 148 15.05 6.05 -6.47
N ARG A 149 15.05 6.90 -7.49
CA ARG A 149 16.27 7.23 -8.27
C ARG A 149 17.00 5.99 -8.83
N GLY A 150 16.28 4.94 -9.21
CA GLY A 150 16.83 3.71 -9.75
C GLY A 150 17.26 2.68 -8.69
N GLN A 151 17.14 2.98 -7.41
CA GLN A 151 17.24 1.99 -6.34
C GLN A 151 15.89 1.30 -6.19
N TYR A 152 15.81 0.08 -6.68
CA TYR A 152 14.59 -0.74 -6.69
C TYR A 152 14.38 -1.50 -5.37
N LEU A 153 13.14 -1.77 -5.03
CA LEU A 153 12.83 -2.70 -3.95
C LEU A 153 13.54 -4.03 -4.18
N GLY A 154 14.11 -4.58 -3.11
CA GLY A 154 14.97 -5.75 -3.15
C GLY A 154 16.46 -5.43 -3.26
N ASP A 155 16.85 -4.16 -3.45
CA ASP A 155 18.25 -3.75 -3.36
C ASP A 155 18.79 -4.01 -1.95
N GLU A 156 20.04 -4.51 -1.85
CA GLU A 156 20.67 -4.84 -0.57
C GLU A 156 20.94 -3.62 0.33
N GLU A 157 21.06 -2.44 -0.27
CA GLU A 157 21.16 -1.19 0.50
C GLU A 157 19.91 -0.91 1.31
N LEU A 158 18.74 -1.48 0.93
CA LEU A 158 17.50 -1.37 1.68
C LEU A 158 17.39 -2.39 2.83
N ASP A 159 18.32 -3.32 2.98
CA ASP A 159 18.27 -4.35 4.03
C ASP A 159 18.13 -3.78 5.46
N PRO A 160 18.79 -2.66 5.85
CA PRO A 160 18.58 -2.06 7.17
C PRO A 160 17.11 -1.63 7.38
N LEU A 161 16.47 -1.10 6.34
CA LEU A 161 15.04 -0.72 6.38
C LEU A 161 14.16 -1.97 6.46
N MET A 162 14.41 -2.97 5.59
CA MET A 162 13.63 -4.22 5.60
C MET A 162 13.67 -4.91 6.96
N LYS A 163 14.84 -4.92 7.63
CA LYS A 163 15.00 -5.47 8.97
C LYS A 163 14.13 -4.76 10.01
N VAL A 164 14.13 -3.43 10.01
CA VAL A 164 13.34 -2.63 10.96
C VAL A 164 11.84 -2.82 10.74
N LEU A 165 11.42 -2.93 9.47
CA LEU A 165 10.03 -3.21 9.12
C LEU A 165 9.63 -4.64 9.50
N ASP A 166 10.51 -5.63 9.31
CA ASP A 166 10.28 -7.03 9.69
C ASP A 166 10.09 -7.17 11.21
N GLU A 167 10.95 -6.53 12.01
CA GLU A 167 10.86 -6.51 13.48
C GLU A 167 9.52 -5.95 13.98
N ARG A 168 8.83 -5.15 13.17
CA ARG A 168 7.52 -4.53 13.45
C ARG A 168 6.35 -5.22 12.75
N HIS A 169 6.60 -6.34 12.09
CA HIS A 169 5.59 -7.07 11.31
C HIS A 169 4.86 -6.18 10.29
N ALA A 170 5.56 -5.20 9.74
CA ALA A 170 4.96 -4.14 8.95
C ALA A 170 4.28 -4.66 7.67
N VAL A 171 3.15 -4.06 7.34
CA VAL A 171 2.54 -4.15 6.02
C VAL A 171 3.18 -3.10 5.14
N ILE A 172 3.66 -3.52 3.97
CA ILE A 172 4.24 -2.64 2.94
C ILE A 172 3.24 -2.54 1.79
N ILE A 173 2.68 -1.36 1.55
CA ILE A 173 1.95 -1.07 0.32
C ILE A 173 2.96 -0.59 -0.72
N VAL A 174 3.11 -1.34 -1.80
CA VAL A 174 3.95 -0.91 -2.93
C VAL A 174 3.13 0.05 -3.80
N HIS A 175 3.75 1.13 -4.25
CA HIS A 175 3.14 2.00 -5.26
C HIS A 175 4.14 2.26 -6.39
N PRO A 176 3.73 2.11 -7.66
CA PRO A 176 4.62 2.37 -8.79
C PRO A 176 5.04 3.83 -8.87
N HIS A 177 6.26 4.04 -9.33
CA HIS A 177 6.82 5.32 -9.67
C HIS A 177 7.40 5.24 -11.07
N ARG A 178 7.69 6.40 -11.65
CA ARG A 178 8.38 6.52 -12.93
C ARG A 178 9.65 5.66 -12.94
N PRO A 179 9.87 4.84 -13.99
CA PRO A 179 11.12 4.06 -14.11
C PRO A 179 12.34 4.99 -14.14
N THR A 180 13.44 4.53 -13.54
CA THR A 180 14.69 5.28 -13.55
C THR A 180 15.86 4.34 -13.85
N PRO A 181 16.64 4.57 -14.92
CA PRO A 181 16.51 5.66 -15.90
C PRO A 181 15.28 5.48 -16.82
N TYR A 182 14.66 6.58 -17.20
CA TYR A 182 13.52 6.60 -18.11
C TYR A 182 13.93 7.17 -19.48
N SER A 183 13.51 6.51 -20.56
CA SER A 183 13.73 6.97 -21.91
C SER A 183 12.44 7.47 -22.53
N GLU A 184 12.30 8.76 -22.68
CA GLU A 184 11.16 9.42 -23.35
C GLU A 184 10.98 9.01 -24.81
N LYS A 185 11.99 8.34 -25.40
CA LYS A 185 11.94 7.85 -26.78
C LYS A 185 11.20 6.52 -26.93
N ILE A 186 10.95 5.81 -25.82
CA ILE A 186 10.31 4.49 -25.85
C ILE A 186 8.80 4.65 -25.75
N ILE A 187 8.32 5.47 -24.82
CA ILE A 187 6.88 5.72 -24.63
C ILE A 187 6.64 7.22 -24.65
N THR A 188 6.03 7.69 -25.71
CA THR A 188 5.92 9.10 -25.98
C THR A 188 4.51 9.66 -25.91
N THR A 189 3.49 8.79 -25.84
CA THR A 189 2.09 9.20 -26.07
C THR A 189 1.11 8.72 -25.02
N THR A 190 1.54 7.84 -24.09
CA THR A 190 0.67 7.30 -23.05
C THR A 190 1.11 7.78 -21.67
N PRO A 191 0.18 8.17 -20.77
CA PRO A 191 0.50 8.40 -19.37
C PRO A 191 1.19 7.17 -18.74
N LEU A 192 2.14 7.39 -17.84
CA LEU A 192 2.90 6.30 -17.19
C LEU A 192 1.99 5.29 -16.48
N ALA A 193 0.88 5.75 -15.93
CA ALA A 193 -0.10 4.91 -15.24
C ALA A 193 -0.70 3.81 -16.12
N MET A 194 -0.74 3.99 -17.45
CA MET A 194 -1.39 3.01 -18.34
C MET A 194 -0.54 1.76 -18.58
N TYR A 195 0.80 1.87 -18.59
CA TYR A 195 1.69 0.75 -18.91
C TYR A 195 2.91 0.71 -18.00
N GLU A 196 3.60 1.83 -17.81
CA GLU A 196 4.85 1.83 -17.05
C GLU A 196 4.63 1.45 -15.58
N TYR A 197 3.56 1.89 -14.95
CA TYR A 197 3.26 1.55 -13.58
C TYR A 197 3.10 0.03 -13.35
N PRO A 198 2.28 -0.70 -14.13
CA PRO A 198 2.26 -2.18 -14.05
C PRO A 198 3.62 -2.82 -14.33
N ALA A 199 4.40 -2.28 -15.29
CA ALA A 199 5.73 -2.80 -15.60
C ALA A 199 6.70 -2.59 -14.43
N GLU A 200 6.69 -1.41 -13.81
CA GLU A 200 7.55 -1.07 -12.67
C GLU A 200 7.19 -1.87 -11.42
N THR A 201 5.90 -2.01 -11.12
CA THR A 201 5.44 -2.89 -10.03
C THR A 201 5.96 -4.31 -10.23
N THR A 202 5.80 -4.85 -11.44
CA THR A 202 6.28 -6.19 -11.78
C THR A 202 7.79 -6.29 -11.61
N ARG A 203 8.56 -5.32 -12.10
CA ARG A 203 10.03 -5.28 -11.98
C ARG A 203 10.49 -5.29 -10.53
N ALA A 204 9.90 -4.41 -9.70
CA ALA A 204 10.25 -4.30 -8.29
C ALA A 204 9.95 -5.59 -7.52
N VAL A 205 8.75 -6.16 -7.70
CA VAL A 205 8.36 -7.39 -7.01
C VAL A 205 9.20 -8.58 -7.48
N VAL A 206 9.45 -8.70 -8.78
CA VAL A 206 10.36 -9.75 -9.33
C VAL A 206 11.76 -9.62 -8.72
N ASN A 207 12.29 -8.40 -8.56
CA ASN A 207 13.59 -8.18 -7.92
C ASN A 207 13.58 -8.65 -6.45
N MET A 208 12.52 -8.34 -5.69
CA MET A 208 12.37 -8.83 -4.31
C MET A 208 12.30 -10.35 -4.22
N LEU A 209 11.51 -11.00 -5.11
CA LEU A 209 11.36 -12.46 -5.16
C LEU A 209 12.71 -13.13 -5.52
N ALA A 210 13.41 -12.62 -6.53
CA ALA A 210 14.69 -13.15 -6.97
C ALA A 210 15.78 -13.10 -5.88
N ARG A 211 15.66 -12.16 -4.94
CA ARG A 211 16.55 -12.01 -3.78
C ARG A 211 16.01 -12.63 -2.51
N ASN A 212 14.90 -13.36 -2.58
CA ASN A 212 14.23 -13.98 -1.43
C ASN A 212 13.99 -13.00 -0.27
N ILE A 213 13.59 -11.77 -0.55
CA ILE A 213 13.41 -10.73 0.48
C ILE A 213 12.39 -11.18 1.52
N LEU A 214 11.25 -11.73 1.10
CA LEU A 214 10.20 -12.16 2.02
C LEU A 214 10.50 -13.49 2.75
N VAL A 215 11.54 -14.21 2.31
CA VAL A 215 12.13 -15.33 3.05
C VAL A 215 13.10 -14.84 4.12
N ARG A 216 13.92 -13.85 3.78
CA ARG A 216 14.90 -13.24 4.70
C ARG A 216 14.23 -12.40 5.78
N TYR A 217 13.09 -11.81 5.46
CA TYR A 217 12.28 -10.98 6.34
C TYR A 217 10.85 -11.53 6.41
N PRO A 218 10.63 -12.63 7.16
CA PRO A 218 9.42 -13.44 7.06
C PRO A 218 8.17 -12.83 7.72
N ASN A 219 8.33 -11.78 8.51
CA ASN A 219 7.21 -11.09 9.15
C ASN A 219 6.60 -10.00 8.25
N LEU A 220 7.30 -9.60 7.19
CA LEU A 220 6.80 -8.62 6.23
C LEU A 220 5.62 -9.18 5.45
N LYS A 221 4.68 -8.30 5.14
CA LYS A 221 3.56 -8.54 4.23
C LYS A 221 3.57 -7.46 3.17
N LEU A 222 3.43 -7.84 1.91
CA LEU A 222 3.54 -6.93 0.78
C LEU A 222 2.21 -6.84 0.03
N VAL A 223 1.63 -5.65 -0.07
CA VAL A 223 0.47 -5.39 -0.92
C VAL A 223 0.97 -4.91 -2.28
N VAL A 224 0.71 -5.73 -3.29
CA VAL A 224 1.06 -5.48 -4.69
C VAL A 224 -0.12 -4.85 -5.40
N PRO A 225 0.00 -3.65 -5.95
CA PRO A 225 -1.12 -2.91 -6.52
C PRO A 225 -1.56 -3.42 -7.90
N HIS A 226 -2.72 -2.91 -8.33
CA HIS A 226 -3.23 -3.04 -9.70
C HIS A 226 -3.36 -4.50 -10.15
N CYS A 227 -4.07 -5.31 -9.34
CA CYS A 227 -4.34 -6.72 -9.64
C CYS A 227 -3.07 -7.57 -9.85
N GLY A 228 -1.98 -7.23 -9.15
CA GLY A 228 -0.69 -7.92 -9.30
C GLY A 228 0.06 -7.55 -10.58
N SER A 229 -0.43 -6.54 -11.33
CA SER A 229 0.23 -6.01 -12.53
C SER A 229 0.51 -7.12 -13.56
N PHE A 230 1.77 -7.32 -14.00
CA PHE A 230 2.12 -8.39 -14.96
C PHE A 230 2.69 -9.65 -14.28
N LEU A 231 2.67 -9.76 -12.94
CA LEU A 231 3.21 -10.91 -12.22
C LEU A 231 2.57 -12.25 -12.64
N PRO A 232 1.22 -12.35 -12.82
CA PRO A 232 0.61 -13.60 -13.25
C PRO A 232 1.17 -14.14 -14.59
N LEU A 233 1.60 -13.25 -15.47
CA LEU A 233 2.21 -13.62 -16.75
C LEU A 233 3.72 -13.86 -16.65
N ALA A 234 4.41 -13.13 -15.76
CA ALA A 234 5.88 -13.22 -15.62
C ALA A 234 6.31 -14.47 -14.83
N LEU A 235 5.62 -14.82 -13.73
CA LEU A 235 6.02 -15.88 -12.82
C LEU A 235 6.08 -17.28 -13.47
N PRO A 236 5.14 -17.73 -14.31
CA PRO A 236 5.25 -19.04 -14.96
C PRO A 236 6.52 -19.18 -15.79
N ARG A 237 6.90 -18.13 -16.53
CA ARG A 237 8.17 -18.11 -17.30
C ARG A 237 9.38 -18.20 -16.35
N MET A 238 9.40 -17.41 -15.29
CA MET A 238 10.50 -17.43 -14.32
C MET A 238 10.64 -18.80 -13.66
N LYS A 239 9.54 -19.39 -13.19
CA LYS A 239 9.54 -20.73 -12.57
C LYS A 239 10.06 -21.81 -13.52
N SER A 240 9.73 -21.74 -14.81
CA SER A 240 10.16 -22.73 -15.81
C SER A 240 11.65 -22.62 -16.15
N ILE A 241 12.23 -21.42 -16.13
CA ILE A 241 13.63 -21.19 -16.53
C ILE A 241 14.60 -21.30 -15.34
N LEU A 242 14.15 -20.94 -14.15
CA LEU A 242 14.99 -20.87 -12.93
C LEU A 242 15.84 -22.12 -12.69
N PRO A 243 15.32 -23.37 -12.81
CA PRO A 243 16.14 -24.57 -12.55
C PRO A 243 17.39 -24.64 -13.44
N ALA A 244 17.28 -24.25 -14.71
CA ALA A 244 18.41 -24.22 -15.62
C ALA A 244 19.43 -23.13 -15.28
N MET A 245 18.95 -21.96 -14.80
CA MET A 245 19.82 -20.86 -14.36
C MET A 245 20.58 -21.21 -13.07
N VAL A 246 19.90 -21.86 -12.13
CA VAL A 246 20.53 -22.36 -10.90
C VAL A 246 21.57 -23.46 -11.18
N ALA A 247 21.23 -24.40 -12.06
CA ALA A 247 22.15 -25.45 -12.42
C ALA A 247 23.45 -24.97 -13.11
N GLN A 248 23.42 -23.76 -13.69
CA GLN A 248 24.57 -23.10 -14.33
C GLN A 248 25.21 -22.02 -13.45
N ASP A 249 24.79 -21.91 -12.18
CA ASP A 249 25.28 -20.92 -11.20
C ASP A 249 25.09 -19.45 -11.61
N TYR A 250 24.07 -19.18 -12.44
CA TYR A 250 23.69 -17.81 -12.82
C TYR A 250 22.74 -17.16 -11.81
N MET A 251 22.00 -17.97 -11.04
CA MET A 251 21.04 -17.48 -10.05
C MET A 251 21.02 -18.39 -8.83
N GLN A 252 20.66 -17.81 -7.69
CA GLN A 252 20.31 -18.57 -6.50
C GLN A 252 18.88 -19.15 -6.62
N PRO A 253 18.59 -20.26 -5.93
CA PRO A 253 17.23 -20.78 -5.83
C PRO A 253 16.27 -19.74 -5.23
N ILE A 254 15.05 -19.70 -5.75
CA ILE A 254 13.97 -18.87 -5.20
C ILE A 254 12.98 -19.78 -4.47
N ASP A 255 12.72 -19.49 -3.23
CA ASP A 255 11.62 -20.13 -2.48
C ASP A 255 10.29 -19.44 -2.85
N TRP A 256 9.64 -19.99 -3.87
CA TRP A 256 8.39 -19.42 -4.39
C TRP A 256 7.26 -19.45 -3.37
N GLU A 257 7.14 -20.54 -2.60
CA GLU A 257 6.04 -20.71 -1.65
C GLU A 257 6.16 -19.70 -0.51
N ALA A 258 7.33 -19.61 0.12
CA ALA A 258 7.57 -18.68 1.22
C ALA A 258 7.44 -17.21 0.78
N ASN A 259 7.93 -16.88 -0.42
CA ASN A 259 7.78 -15.52 -0.94
C ASN A 259 6.32 -15.19 -1.29
N LEU A 260 5.63 -16.04 -2.06
CA LEU A 260 4.27 -15.74 -2.55
C LEU A 260 3.24 -15.73 -1.42
N SER A 261 3.41 -16.53 -0.36
CA SER A 261 2.52 -16.53 0.79
C SER A 261 2.50 -15.22 1.59
N ARG A 262 3.41 -14.29 1.30
CA ARG A 262 3.49 -12.96 1.92
C ARG A 262 2.95 -11.85 1.02
N LEU A 263 2.53 -12.18 -0.21
CA LEU A 263 1.97 -11.21 -1.14
C LEU A 263 0.45 -11.13 -0.97
N TYR A 264 -0.04 -9.92 -0.90
CA TYR A 264 -1.43 -9.54 -1.02
C TYR A 264 -1.58 -8.69 -2.27
N PHE A 265 -2.79 -8.62 -2.83
CA PHE A 265 -3.02 -7.94 -4.11
C PHE A 265 -4.26 -7.07 -4.02
N ASP A 266 -4.13 -5.78 -4.29
CA ASP A 266 -5.30 -4.93 -4.40
C ASP A 266 -5.91 -4.94 -5.81
N LEU A 267 -7.17 -4.58 -5.89
CA LEU A 267 -7.95 -4.56 -7.12
C LEU A 267 -8.13 -3.15 -7.70
N ALA A 268 -7.25 -2.20 -7.37
CA ALA A 268 -7.24 -0.91 -8.04
C ALA A 268 -7.05 -1.07 -9.56
N GLY A 269 -7.48 -0.09 -10.34
CA GLY A 269 -7.34 -0.12 -11.80
C GLY A 269 -8.42 -0.89 -12.55
N ASN A 270 -9.56 -1.18 -11.90
CA ASN A 270 -10.77 -1.70 -12.54
C ASN A 270 -10.59 -3.11 -13.19
N PRO A 271 -10.48 -4.18 -12.39
CA PRO A 271 -10.26 -5.53 -12.87
C PRO A 271 -11.40 -6.05 -13.77
N THR A 272 -11.05 -6.97 -14.69
CA THR A 272 -12.01 -7.77 -15.46
C THR A 272 -12.02 -9.22 -14.95
N PRO A 273 -12.99 -10.07 -15.32
CA PRO A 273 -12.97 -11.48 -14.95
C PRO A 273 -11.67 -12.18 -15.33
N GLU A 274 -11.14 -11.92 -16.53
CA GLU A 274 -9.89 -12.52 -17.01
C GLU A 274 -8.70 -12.13 -16.16
N VAL A 275 -8.65 -10.88 -15.70
CA VAL A 275 -7.59 -10.38 -14.81
C VAL A 275 -7.68 -11.04 -13.44
N LEU A 276 -8.88 -11.19 -12.87
CA LEU A 276 -9.10 -11.87 -11.60
C LEU A 276 -8.67 -13.35 -11.68
N HIS A 277 -9.11 -14.07 -12.72
CA HIS A 277 -8.72 -15.47 -12.92
C HIS A 277 -7.22 -15.62 -13.17
N SER A 278 -6.60 -14.67 -13.88
CA SER A 278 -5.14 -14.66 -14.04
C SER A 278 -4.44 -14.46 -12.68
N LEU A 279 -4.94 -13.56 -11.84
CA LEU A 279 -4.40 -13.33 -10.50
C LEU A 279 -4.49 -14.59 -9.62
N LEU A 280 -5.60 -15.32 -9.67
CA LEU A 280 -5.79 -16.58 -8.92
C LEU A 280 -4.82 -17.70 -9.32
N THR A 281 -4.08 -17.55 -10.43
CA THR A 281 -3.00 -18.51 -10.78
C THR A 281 -1.76 -18.37 -9.87
N ILE A 282 -1.64 -17.28 -9.12
CA ILE A 282 -0.48 -16.97 -8.27
C ILE A 282 -0.84 -16.69 -6.81
N THR A 283 -2.11 -16.60 -6.47
CA THR A 283 -2.59 -16.33 -5.11
C THR A 283 -3.95 -17.00 -4.87
N THR A 284 -4.47 -16.82 -3.66
CA THR A 284 -5.78 -17.32 -3.23
C THR A 284 -6.69 -16.14 -2.84
N PRO A 285 -8.03 -16.31 -2.83
CA PRO A 285 -8.98 -15.19 -2.57
C PRO A 285 -8.78 -14.48 -1.23
N ASP A 286 -8.21 -15.13 -0.23
CA ASP A 286 -7.92 -14.56 1.09
C ASP A 286 -6.75 -13.56 1.10
N HIS A 287 -6.01 -13.46 0.00
CA HIS A 287 -4.94 -12.49 -0.23
C HIS A 287 -5.34 -11.35 -1.18
N ILE A 288 -6.61 -11.28 -1.58
CA ILE A 288 -7.11 -10.23 -2.47
C ILE A 288 -7.80 -9.15 -1.64
N LEU A 289 -7.56 -7.88 -1.97
CA LEU A 289 -8.02 -6.71 -1.24
C LEU A 289 -8.72 -5.73 -2.19
N TYR A 290 -9.69 -4.97 -1.69
CA TYR A 290 -10.28 -3.89 -2.47
C TYR A 290 -9.38 -2.63 -2.45
N GLY A 291 -9.20 -2.00 -3.62
CA GLY A 291 -8.56 -0.69 -3.80
C GLY A 291 -9.32 0.13 -4.84
N SER A 292 -9.49 1.43 -4.60
CA SER A 292 -10.23 2.33 -5.50
C SER A 292 -9.34 3.13 -6.43
N ASP A 293 -8.12 3.41 -6.02
CA ASP A 293 -7.22 4.39 -6.63
C ASP A 293 -7.77 5.84 -6.58
N TYR A 294 -8.62 6.13 -5.55
CA TYR A 294 -9.12 7.48 -5.32
C TYR A 294 -7.94 8.46 -5.05
N PRO A 295 -7.92 9.68 -5.59
CA PRO A 295 -8.97 10.36 -6.35
C PRO A 295 -8.67 10.49 -7.86
N TYR A 296 -7.92 9.59 -8.46
CA TYR A 296 -7.47 9.72 -9.87
C TYR A 296 -8.57 9.64 -10.92
N LEU A 297 -9.72 9.08 -10.56
CA LEU A 297 -10.90 9.08 -11.43
C LEU A 297 -12.06 9.84 -10.77
N PRO A 298 -13.00 10.38 -11.54
CA PRO A 298 -14.19 11.01 -10.99
C PRO A 298 -15.01 10.04 -10.10
N ASP A 299 -15.58 10.54 -9.00
CA ASP A 299 -16.36 9.74 -8.02
C ASP A 299 -17.42 8.85 -8.67
N ALA A 300 -18.12 9.36 -9.69
CA ALA A 300 -19.13 8.59 -10.40
C ALA A 300 -18.54 7.35 -11.10
N VAL A 301 -17.34 7.47 -11.64
CA VAL A 301 -16.62 6.37 -12.30
C VAL A 301 -16.15 5.35 -11.27
N LEU A 302 -15.54 5.81 -10.16
CA LEU A 302 -15.08 4.92 -9.08
C LEU A 302 -16.24 4.15 -8.45
N LYS A 303 -17.37 4.82 -8.19
CA LYS A 303 -18.58 4.15 -7.69
C LYS A 303 -19.12 3.12 -8.68
N ALA A 304 -19.13 3.43 -9.98
CA ALA A 304 -19.55 2.47 -11.01
C ALA A 304 -18.59 1.27 -11.10
N ASN A 305 -17.27 1.50 -10.98
CA ASN A 305 -16.26 0.43 -10.95
C ASN A 305 -16.47 -0.50 -9.76
N LEU A 306 -16.71 0.04 -8.56
CA LEU A 306 -17.01 -0.75 -7.37
C LEU A 306 -18.29 -1.58 -7.53
N GLN A 307 -19.37 -1.02 -8.09
CA GLN A 307 -20.59 -1.76 -8.34
C GLN A 307 -20.37 -2.90 -9.34
N ARG A 308 -19.61 -2.66 -10.40
CA ARG A 308 -19.22 -3.70 -11.37
C ARG A 308 -18.39 -4.80 -10.70
N LEU A 309 -17.41 -4.45 -9.87
CA LEU A 309 -16.63 -5.43 -9.10
C LEU A 309 -17.55 -6.29 -8.22
N LYS A 310 -18.45 -5.68 -7.46
CA LYS A 310 -19.42 -6.41 -6.64
C LYS A 310 -20.26 -7.40 -7.44
N GLN A 311 -20.70 -7.01 -8.65
CA GLN A 311 -21.46 -7.87 -9.55
C GLN A 311 -20.60 -9.01 -10.09
N MET A 312 -19.37 -8.75 -10.51
CA MET A 312 -18.43 -9.77 -10.97
C MET A 312 -18.16 -10.80 -9.87
N LEU A 313 -17.79 -10.36 -8.66
CA LEU A 313 -17.54 -11.25 -7.53
C LEU A 313 -18.78 -12.10 -7.17
N ALA A 314 -19.99 -11.55 -7.31
CA ALA A 314 -21.23 -12.29 -7.03
C ALA A 314 -21.61 -13.30 -8.12
N ALA A 315 -21.21 -13.06 -9.36
CA ALA A 315 -21.53 -13.90 -10.51
C ALA A 315 -20.48 -15.02 -10.74
N ASP A 316 -19.30 -14.90 -10.17
CA ASP A 316 -18.21 -15.85 -10.30
C ASP A 316 -18.34 -16.96 -9.25
N GLU A 317 -18.44 -18.23 -9.68
CA GLU A 317 -18.67 -19.37 -8.77
C GLU A 317 -17.50 -19.58 -7.80
N GLU A 318 -16.26 -19.28 -8.20
CA GLU A 318 -15.06 -19.42 -7.37
C GLU A 318 -14.94 -18.29 -6.36
N LEU A 319 -15.27 -17.04 -6.74
CA LEU A 319 -15.06 -15.84 -5.93
C LEU A 319 -16.28 -15.44 -5.09
N ALA A 320 -17.51 -15.88 -5.45
CA ALA A 320 -18.73 -15.52 -4.73
C ALA A 320 -18.69 -15.80 -3.22
N PRO A 321 -18.11 -16.94 -2.75
CA PRO A 321 -17.97 -17.21 -1.32
C PRO A 321 -17.06 -16.21 -0.59
N TYR A 322 -16.10 -15.62 -1.29
CA TYR A 322 -15.05 -14.73 -0.74
C TYR A 322 -15.35 -13.24 -0.93
N ARG A 323 -16.56 -12.89 -1.42
CA ARG A 323 -16.91 -11.49 -1.72
C ARG A 323 -16.68 -10.54 -0.54
N GLU A 324 -17.09 -10.93 0.66
CA GLU A 324 -16.88 -10.12 1.85
C GLU A 324 -15.41 -10.12 2.29
N ASP A 325 -14.73 -11.26 2.12
CA ASP A 325 -13.30 -11.36 2.44
C ASP A 325 -12.51 -10.36 1.58
N ILE A 326 -12.75 -10.32 0.27
CA ILE A 326 -12.09 -9.41 -0.68
C ILE A 326 -12.45 -7.94 -0.39
N LEU A 327 -13.72 -7.66 -0.07
CA LEU A 327 -14.16 -6.27 0.12
C LEU A 327 -13.71 -5.67 1.45
N TRP A 328 -13.50 -6.47 2.52
CA TRP A 328 -13.14 -5.92 3.81
C TRP A 328 -12.42 -6.87 4.77
N LYS A 329 -12.81 -8.16 4.93
CA LYS A 329 -12.27 -9.04 5.97
C LYS A 329 -10.78 -9.32 5.81
N ASN A 330 -10.29 -9.48 4.58
CA ASN A 330 -8.87 -9.68 4.32
C ASN A 330 -8.04 -8.47 4.76
N ALA A 331 -8.52 -7.26 4.48
CA ALA A 331 -7.87 -6.04 4.91
C ALA A 331 -7.85 -5.92 6.44
N GLU A 332 -8.95 -6.22 7.12
CA GLU A 332 -8.97 -6.25 8.58
C GLU A 332 -7.94 -7.23 9.13
N ARG A 333 -7.97 -8.49 8.68
CA ARG A 333 -6.98 -9.50 9.12
C ARG A 333 -5.53 -9.07 8.85
N LEU A 334 -5.28 -8.43 7.70
CA LEU A 334 -3.95 -7.97 7.32
C LEU A 334 -3.43 -6.88 8.25
N PHE A 335 -4.26 -5.90 8.58
CA PHE A 335 -3.85 -4.71 9.34
C PHE A 335 -4.14 -4.78 10.85
N GLU A 336 -5.04 -5.66 11.33
CA GLU A 336 -5.28 -5.86 12.77
C GLU A 336 -4.24 -6.77 13.41
N GLY A 337 -3.67 -7.70 12.67
CA GLY A 337 -2.61 -8.60 13.15
C GLY A 337 -1.30 -7.88 13.53
N ASN A 338 -1.22 -6.56 13.32
CA ASN A 338 -0.09 -5.72 13.72
C ASN A 338 -0.28 -5.02 15.07
N ALA A 339 -1.43 -5.18 15.75
CA ALA A 339 -1.53 -4.86 17.16
C ALA A 339 -0.60 -5.85 17.90
N ILE A 340 0.54 -5.34 18.36
CA ILE A 340 1.47 -6.10 19.21
C ILE A 340 0.64 -6.66 20.35
N ASP A 341 0.60 -7.98 20.45
CA ASP A 341 0.00 -8.71 21.57
C ASP A 341 0.72 -8.22 22.83
N GLU A 342 0.16 -7.26 23.54
CA GLU A 342 0.62 -6.84 24.87
C GLU A 342 0.40 -8.03 25.80
N ARG A 343 1.41 -8.93 25.85
CA ARG A 343 1.54 -9.96 26.88
C ARG A 343 2.79 -9.75 27.71
#